data_5b63fe85b2f9fb35677daf7a012bd091
#
_entry.id   5b63fe85b2f9fb35677daf7a012bd091
#
_cell.length_a   1.000
_cell.length_b   1.000
_cell.length_c   1.000
_cell.angle_alpha   90.00
_cell.angle_beta   90.00
_cell.angle_gamma   90.00
#
_symmetry.space_group_name_H-M   'P 1'
#
loop_
_entity.id
_entity.type
_entity.pdbx_description
1 polymer ?
#
loop_
_entity_poly.entity_id
_entity_poly.type
_entity_poly.pdbx_seq_one_letter_code
_entity_poly.pdbx_strand_id
1 'polypeptide(L)'
;MKHITTVVIWKILRCLSLVFGVSILTFILLKQSPVDPVMASVNYDTSLTPVQYKAIAHHYGLDKPAPVQYFIWSKNFIQGHLGTSLVYRQPVIDIIRSRAGASFILMGLSWVLSGLIGFILGTLSAFHQGKLLDRIVRWFSYLQISVPTFWIGLIFLLIFSVQLGWFPIGISSPIGTLSQDITLADRIKHLILPVFTLSILGIANVTLHTRTKMMSVLSSEYVLFARARGETEWQIFKNHCLRNAIVPAITLHFSYFGELFGGSVLAEQVFSYPGLGSTLTEAGLKSDTPLLLAIVMIGTLFVFAGNLIADILNSIINPQLRRKV
;
A
#
# COMPACT_ATOMS: atom_id res chain seq x y z
N MET A 1 34.52 3.71 -1.59
CA MET A 1 33.83 3.99 -0.30
C MET A 1 33.18 5.37 -0.25
N LYS A 2 33.86 6.47 -0.53
CA LYS A 2 33.27 7.84 -0.46
C LYS A 2 31.97 8.01 -1.27
N HIS A 3 31.88 7.42 -2.46
CA HIS A 3 30.70 7.53 -3.32
C HIS A 3 29.45 6.83 -2.75
N ILE A 4 29.61 5.64 -2.16
CA ILE A 4 28.50 4.90 -1.55
C ILE A 4 27.94 5.68 -0.33
N THR A 5 28.85 6.24 0.48
CA THR A 5 28.46 7.05 1.65
C THR A 5 27.66 8.28 1.23
N THR A 6 28.06 8.97 0.16
CA THR A 6 27.32 10.12 -0.38
C THR A 6 25.93 9.73 -0.84
N VAL A 7 25.77 8.63 -1.58
CA VAL A 7 24.47 8.13 -2.06
C VAL A 7 23.55 7.77 -0.88
N VAL A 8 24.08 7.12 0.15
CA VAL A 8 23.30 6.76 1.35
C VAL A 8 22.84 8.02 2.09
N ILE A 9 23.73 9.00 2.27
CA ILE A 9 23.38 10.28 2.92
C ILE A 9 22.27 10.99 2.15
N TRP A 10 22.37 11.11 0.83
CA TRP A 10 21.32 11.73 0.00
C TRP A 10 19.98 11.01 0.10
N LYS A 11 19.98 9.68 0.15
CA LYS A 11 18.75 8.90 0.34
C LYS A 11 18.13 9.12 1.73
N ILE A 12 18.95 9.17 2.77
CA ILE A 12 18.47 9.49 4.12
C ILE A 12 17.91 10.91 4.18
N LEU A 13 18.61 11.90 3.62
CA LEU A 13 18.13 13.28 3.56
C LEU A 13 16.82 13.40 2.81
N ARG A 14 16.68 12.68 1.69
CA ARG A 14 15.42 12.60 0.92
C ARG A 14 14.30 11.99 1.76
N CYS A 15 14.57 10.90 2.50
CA CYS A 15 13.60 10.30 3.40
C CYS A 15 13.13 11.29 4.46
N LEU A 16 14.08 11.94 5.14
CA LEU A 16 13.78 12.91 6.19
C LEU A 16 12.99 14.10 5.65
N SER A 17 13.35 14.62 4.47
CA SER A 17 12.64 15.74 3.85
C SER A 17 11.20 15.36 3.45
N LEU A 18 10.98 14.14 2.95
CA LEU A 18 9.64 13.63 2.63
C LEU A 18 8.80 13.46 3.90
N VAL A 19 9.33 12.80 4.92
CA VAL A 19 8.65 12.61 6.21
C VAL A 19 8.27 13.96 6.82
N PHE A 20 9.20 14.90 6.84
CA PHE A 20 8.97 16.26 7.36
C PHE A 20 7.93 17.02 6.52
N GLY A 21 8.06 17.02 5.19
CA GLY A 21 7.10 17.70 4.30
C GLY A 21 5.69 17.15 4.40
N VAL A 22 5.56 15.80 4.41
CA VAL A 22 4.27 15.12 4.55
C VAL A 22 3.65 15.41 5.93
N SER A 23 4.44 15.41 7.00
CA SER A 23 3.93 15.70 8.35
C SER A 23 3.38 17.13 8.48
N ILE A 24 4.08 18.12 7.93
CA ILE A 24 3.61 19.51 7.91
C ILE A 24 2.32 19.62 7.10
N LEU A 25 2.31 19.08 5.88
CA LEU A 25 1.15 19.15 5.01
C LEU A 25 -0.08 18.52 5.67
N THR A 26 0.08 17.32 6.23
CA THR A 26 -1.01 16.61 6.93
C THR A 26 -1.51 17.42 8.12
N PHE A 27 -0.59 17.99 8.91
CA PHE A 27 -0.97 18.82 10.05
C PHE A 27 -1.75 20.08 9.63
N ILE A 28 -1.31 20.77 8.57
CA ILE A 28 -2.01 21.95 8.04
C ILE A 28 -3.40 21.59 7.56
N LEU A 29 -3.53 20.49 6.78
CA LEU A 29 -4.84 20.04 6.29
C LEU A 29 -5.80 19.70 7.43
N LEU A 30 -5.33 19.04 8.48
CA LEU A 30 -6.13 18.76 9.66
C LEU A 30 -6.60 20.02 10.38
N LYS A 31 -5.74 21.06 10.46
CA LYS A 31 -6.11 22.33 11.09
C LYS A 31 -7.10 23.16 10.26
N GLN A 32 -7.16 22.91 8.96
CA GLN A 32 -8.16 23.52 8.07
C GLN A 32 -9.48 22.74 8.04
N SER A 33 -9.51 21.54 8.62
CA SER A 33 -10.74 20.75 8.73
C SER A 33 -11.79 21.50 9.56
N PRO A 34 -13.05 21.54 9.12
CA PRO A 34 -14.15 22.14 9.89
C PRO A 34 -14.56 21.29 11.10
N VAL A 35 -13.97 20.12 11.27
CA VAL A 35 -14.28 19.17 12.34
C VAL A 35 -13.58 19.61 13.63
N ASP A 36 -14.34 19.84 14.68
CA ASP A 36 -13.80 20.05 16.02
C ASP A 36 -13.36 18.72 16.62
N PRO A 37 -12.05 18.53 16.87
CA PRO A 37 -11.52 17.24 17.35
C PRO A 37 -12.05 16.87 18.75
N VAL A 38 -12.35 17.84 19.62
CA VAL A 38 -12.93 17.59 20.95
C VAL A 38 -14.35 17.07 20.81
N MET A 39 -15.19 17.76 20.04
CA MET A 39 -16.59 17.35 19.82
C MET A 39 -16.64 15.99 19.09
N ALA A 40 -15.78 15.77 18.10
CA ALA A 40 -15.71 14.50 17.40
C ALA A 40 -15.28 13.34 18.30
N SER A 41 -14.40 13.57 19.29
CA SER A 41 -13.94 12.55 20.23
C SER A 41 -15.05 12.06 21.20
N VAL A 42 -16.07 12.85 21.39
CA VAL A 42 -17.25 12.53 22.21
C VAL A 42 -18.51 12.28 21.36
N ASN A 43 -18.32 12.00 20.04
CA ASN A 43 -19.41 11.77 19.07
C ASN A 43 -20.47 12.88 19.06
N TYR A 44 -20.04 14.15 19.17
CA TYR A 44 -20.88 15.34 19.18
C TYR A 44 -21.92 15.33 20.29
N ASP A 45 -21.59 14.79 21.47
CA ASP A 45 -22.45 14.80 22.63
C ASP A 45 -22.76 16.25 23.08
N THR A 46 -24.00 16.65 22.92
CA THR A 46 -24.47 18.00 23.26
C THR A 46 -24.59 18.24 24.77
N SER A 47 -24.46 17.19 25.59
CA SER A 47 -24.43 17.31 27.05
C SER A 47 -23.08 17.76 27.62
N LEU A 48 -22.04 17.89 26.76
CA LEU A 48 -20.72 18.31 27.16
C LEU A 48 -20.70 19.74 27.67
N THR A 49 -20.35 19.89 28.92
CA THR A 49 -20.30 21.25 29.53
C THR A 49 -19.05 22.02 29.02
N PRO A 50 -19.08 23.37 28.99
CA PRO A 50 -17.92 24.17 28.60
C PRO A 50 -16.66 23.90 29.44
N VAL A 51 -16.82 23.49 30.69
CA VAL A 51 -15.73 23.13 31.60
C VAL A 51 -15.08 21.82 31.15
N GLN A 52 -15.87 20.80 30.83
CA GLN A 52 -15.41 19.51 30.32
C GLN A 52 -14.73 19.67 28.97
N TYR A 53 -15.30 20.46 28.04
CA TYR A 53 -14.69 20.78 26.75
C TYR A 53 -13.28 21.36 26.94
N LYS A 54 -13.12 22.39 27.77
CA LYS A 54 -11.83 23.02 28.06
C LYS A 54 -10.83 22.04 28.69
N ALA A 55 -11.29 21.19 29.60
CA ALA A 55 -10.46 20.16 30.23
C ALA A 55 -9.92 19.16 29.20
N ILE A 56 -10.75 18.68 28.28
CA ILE A 56 -10.34 17.78 27.20
C ILE A 56 -9.36 18.50 26.25
N ALA A 57 -9.69 19.71 25.80
CA ALA A 57 -8.85 20.51 24.92
C ALA A 57 -7.45 20.74 25.55
N HIS A 58 -7.38 21.04 26.84
CA HIS A 58 -6.14 21.25 27.57
C HIS A 58 -5.34 19.95 27.72
N HIS A 59 -6.01 18.84 28.05
CA HIS A 59 -5.37 17.52 28.18
C HIS A 59 -4.64 17.08 26.89
N TYR A 60 -5.26 17.34 25.73
CA TYR A 60 -4.67 17.03 24.44
C TYR A 60 -3.85 18.16 23.82
N GLY A 61 -3.69 19.28 24.54
CA GLY A 61 -2.94 20.46 24.08
C GLY A 61 -3.53 21.17 22.88
N LEU A 62 -4.84 21.01 22.64
CA LEU A 62 -5.57 21.63 21.54
C LEU A 62 -5.84 23.12 21.75
N ASP A 63 -5.67 23.59 22.98
CA ASP A 63 -5.77 24.99 23.40
C ASP A 63 -4.57 25.84 22.96
N LYS A 64 -3.48 25.21 22.52
CA LYS A 64 -2.25 25.90 22.11
C LYS A 64 -2.34 26.38 20.65
N PRO A 65 -1.56 27.41 20.25
CA PRO A 65 -1.43 27.79 18.83
C PRO A 65 -0.94 26.62 17.96
N ALA A 66 -1.45 26.52 16.74
CA ALA A 66 -1.15 25.41 15.84
C ALA A 66 0.35 25.13 15.64
N PRO A 67 1.26 26.13 15.45
CA PRO A 67 2.70 25.88 15.35
C PRO A 67 3.29 25.22 16.60
N VAL A 68 2.80 25.61 17.79
CA VAL A 68 3.23 25.04 19.06
C VAL A 68 2.78 23.58 19.19
N GLN A 69 1.53 23.28 18.78
CA GLN A 69 1.03 21.91 18.75
C GLN A 69 1.89 21.00 17.84
N TYR A 70 2.24 21.50 16.64
CA TYR A 70 3.10 20.76 15.71
C TYR A 70 4.49 20.53 16.28
N PHE A 71 5.09 21.56 16.89
CA PHE A 71 6.42 21.44 17.51
C PHE A 71 6.46 20.43 18.66
N ILE A 72 5.45 20.47 19.54
CA ILE A 72 5.31 19.50 20.64
C ILE A 72 5.15 18.10 20.09
N TRP A 73 4.26 17.92 19.09
CA TRP A 73 4.06 16.60 18.45
C TRP A 73 5.34 16.09 17.80
N SER A 74 6.03 16.89 16.99
CA SER A 74 7.27 16.47 16.31
C SER A 74 8.40 16.13 17.29
N LYS A 75 8.54 16.89 18.38
CA LYS A 75 9.49 16.58 19.44
C LYS A 75 9.19 15.22 20.08
N ASN A 76 7.94 14.99 20.44
CA ASN A 76 7.50 13.74 21.04
C ASN A 76 7.65 12.55 20.07
N PHE A 77 7.32 12.75 18.78
CA PHE A 77 7.49 11.74 17.74
C PHE A 77 8.96 11.30 17.60
N ILE A 78 9.92 12.22 17.58
CA ILE A 78 11.35 11.90 17.52
C ILE A 78 11.80 11.10 18.76
N GLN A 79 11.18 11.32 19.91
CA GLN A 79 11.44 10.59 21.16
C GLN A 79 10.70 9.24 21.22
N GLY A 80 9.92 8.88 20.20
CA GLY A 80 9.12 7.66 20.15
C GLY A 80 7.79 7.73 20.90
N HIS A 81 7.41 8.92 21.40
CA HIS A 81 6.13 9.16 22.06
C HIS A 81 5.09 9.61 21.02
N LEU A 82 4.26 8.68 20.55
CA LEU A 82 3.24 8.96 19.53
C LEU A 82 1.99 9.66 20.08
N GLY A 83 1.89 9.80 21.39
CA GLY A 83 0.74 10.40 22.06
C GLY A 83 -0.43 9.44 22.26
N THR A 84 -1.59 10.01 22.63
CA THR A 84 -2.83 9.28 22.87
C THR A 84 -3.87 9.69 21.82
N SER A 85 -4.57 8.71 21.26
CA SER A 85 -5.67 8.91 20.32
C SER A 85 -6.86 9.55 21.02
N LEU A 86 -7.45 10.55 20.39
CA LEU A 86 -8.70 11.17 20.88
C LEU A 86 -9.90 10.23 20.69
N VAL A 87 -9.91 9.51 19.57
CA VAL A 87 -11.02 8.63 19.17
C VAL A 87 -11.05 7.35 20.01
N TYR A 88 -9.90 6.66 20.11
CA TYR A 88 -9.81 5.38 20.79
C TYR A 88 -9.48 5.50 22.29
N ARG A 89 -9.06 6.69 22.75
CA ARG A 89 -8.64 6.96 24.14
C ARG A 89 -7.57 6.01 24.66
N GLN A 90 -6.69 5.57 23.77
CA GLN A 90 -5.59 4.64 24.02
C GLN A 90 -4.29 5.20 23.44
N PRO A 91 -3.12 4.74 23.92
CA PRO A 91 -1.84 5.10 23.32
C PRO A 91 -1.83 4.75 21.82
N VAL A 92 -1.42 5.68 20.98
CA VAL A 92 -1.36 5.50 19.53
C VAL A 92 -0.53 4.28 19.12
N ILE A 93 0.56 4.00 19.86
CA ILE A 93 1.42 2.85 19.58
C ILE A 93 0.69 1.51 19.71
N ASP A 94 -0.24 1.38 20.67
CA ASP A 94 -0.97 0.15 20.91
C ASP A 94 -2.01 -0.10 19.80
N ILE A 95 -2.66 0.99 19.34
CA ILE A 95 -3.57 0.95 18.19
C ILE A 95 -2.80 0.48 16.94
N ILE A 96 -1.64 1.10 16.68
CA ILE A 96 -0.80 0.73 15.55
C ILE A 96 -0.38 -0.73 15.63
N ARG A 97 0.11 -1.21 16.77
CA ARG A 97 0.53 -2.60 16.97
C ARG A 97 -0.60 -3.59 16.70
N SER A 98 -1.82 -3.28 17.15
CA SER A 98 -2.98 -4.15 16.96
C SER A 98 -3.47 -4.20 15.51
N ARG A 99 -3.28 -3.12 14.72
CA ARG A 99 -3.83 -2.96 13.37
C ARG A 99 -2.80 -3.19 12.25
N ALA A 100 -1.52 -2.88 12.50
CA ALA A 100 -0.47 -2.95 11.49
C ALA A 100 -0.32 -4.35 10.88
N GLY A 101 -0.39 -5.40 11.71
CA GLY A 101 -0.28 -6.78 11.23
C GLY A 101 -1.31 -7.12 10.16
N ALA A 102 -2.56 -6.70 10.35
CA ALA A 102 -3.64 -6.93 9.40
C ALA A 102 -3.35 -6.26 8.04
N SER A 103 -2.99 -4.96 8.05
CA SER A 103 -2.64 -4.24 6.81
C SER A 103 -1.42 -4.82 6.11
N PHE A 104 -0.35 -5.14 6.84
CA PHE A 104 0.85 -5.69 6.22
C PHE A 104 0.64 -7.08 5.63
N ILE A 105 -0.19 -7.92 6.25
CA ILE A 105 -0.58 -9.22 5.68
C ILE A 105 -1.41 -9.00 4.40
N LEU A 106 -2.42 -8.14 4.44
CA LEU A 106 -3.23 -7.79 3.27
C LEU A 106 -2.37 -7.29 2.12
N MET A 107 -1.52 -6.28 2.37
CA MET A 107 -0.64 -5.71 1.35
C MET A 107 0.39 -6.72 0.84
N GLY A 108 1.00 -7.51 1.72
CA GLY A 108 2.01 -8.50 1.37
C GLY A 108 1.44 -9.61 0.47
N LEU A 109 0.29 -10.18 0.83
CA LEU A 109 -0.39 -11.18 0.03
C LEU A 109 -0.82 -10.62 -1.33
N SER A 110 -1.39 -9.41 -1.34
CA SER A 110 -1.80 -8.74 -2.58
C SER A 110 -0.60 -8.43 -3.49
N TRP A 111 0.51 -8.01 -2.90
CA TRP A 111 1.74 -7.74 -3.64
C TRP A 111 2.31 -9.03 -4.27
N VAL A 112 2.40 -10.12 -3.52
CA VAL A 112 2.86 -11.41 -4.05
C VAL A 112 1.94 -11.90 -5.14
N LEU A 113 0.64 -11.89 -4.91
CA LEU A 113 -0.36 -12.38 -5.86
C LEU A 113 -0.33 -11.57 -7.17
N SER A 114 -0.29 -10.24 -7.07
CA SER A 114 -0.23 -9.37 -8.24
C SER A 114 1.06 -9.53 -9.04
N GLY A 115 2.19 -9.70 -8.36
CA GLY A 115 3.49 -9.97 -9.02
C GLY A 115 3.48 -11.29 -9.78
N LEU A 116 3.01 -12.36 -9.16
CA LEU A 116 2.96 -13.70 -9.77
C LEU A 116 2.01 -13.74 -10.97
N ILE A 117 0.76 -13.34 -10.78
CA ILE A 117 -0.25 -13.36 -11.85
C ILE A 117 0.15 -12.40 -12.97
N GLY A 118 0.57 -11.19 -12.63
CA GLY A 118 0.99 -10.19 -13.62
C GLY A 118 2.19 -10.65 -14.44
N PHE A 119 3.20 -11.26 -13.81
CA PHE A 119 4.35 -11.80 -14.53
C PHE A 119 3.97 -12.95 -15.47
N ILE A 120 3.13 -13.87 -15.02
CA ILE A 120 2.64 -15.00 -15.86
C ILE A 120 1.84 -14.47 -17.05
N LEU A 121 0.85 -13.60 -16.81
CA LEU A 121 0.01 -13.05 -17.88
C LEU A 121 0.82 -12.20 -18.86
N GLY A 122 1.75 -11.39 -18.39
CA GLY A 122 2.64 -10.59 -19.23
C GLY A 122 3.55 -11.44 -20.11
N THR A 123 4.10 -12.52 -19.54
CA THR A 123 4.91 -13.49 -20.28
C THR A 123 4.10 -14.21 -21.34
N LEU A 124 2.93 -14.77 -20.99
CA LEU A 124 2.04 -15.45 -21.94
C LEU A 124 1.60 -14.52 -23.07
N SER A 125 1.25 -13.29 -22.74
CA SER A 125 0.85 -12.25 -23.70
C SER A 125 1.98 -11.96 -24.70
N ALA A 126 3.24 -11.87 -24.23
CA ALA A 126 4.39 -11.60 -25.09
C ALA A 126 4.68 -12.76 -26.07
N PHE A 127 4.65 -14.00 -25.58
CA PHE A 127 4.86 -15.18 -26.44
C PHE A 127 3.74 -15.39 -27.48
N HIS A 128 2.56 -14.82 -27.22
CA HIS A 128 1.41 -14.87 -28.14
C HIS A 128 1.13 -13.50 -28.79
N GLN A 129 2.18 -12.69 -28.98
CA GLN A 129 2.06 -11.34 -29.55
C GLN A 129 1.15 -11.30 -30.80
N GLY A 130 0.17 -10.39 -30.77
CA GLY A 130 -0.79 -10.19 -31.87
C GLY A 130 -1.92 -11.23 -31.98
N LYS A 131 -1.82 -12.36 -31.27
CA LYS A 131 -2.86 -13.39 -31.22
C LYS A 131 -4.00 -13.03 -30.26
N LEU A 132 -5.08 -13.82 -30.24
CA LEU A 132 -6.27 -13.59 -29.43
C LEU A 132 -5.94 -13.48 -27.94
N LEU A 133 -5.10 -14.38 -27.41
CA LEU A 133 -4.68 -14.36 -26.00
C LEU A 133 -4.04 -13.03 -25.61
N ASP A 134 -3.11 -12.53 -26.44
CA ASP A 134 -2.49 -11.22 -26.22
C ASP A 134 -3.51 -10.07 -26.19
N ARG A 135 -4.49 -10.10 -27.10
CA ARG A 135 -5.55 -9.10 -27.14
C ARG A 135 -6.43 -9.13 -25.89
N ILE A 136 -6.82 -10.32 -25.44
CA ILE A 136 -7.64 -10.50 -24.23
C ILE A 136 -6.89 -10.01 -22.99
N VAL A 137 -5.62 -10.42 -22.81
CA VAL A 137 -4.82 -10.02 -21.65
C VAL A 137 -4.63 -8.51 -21.61
N ARG A 138 -4.32 -7.88 -22.75
CA ARG A 138 -4.19 -6.41 -22.83
C ARG A 138 -5.50 -5.70 -22.54
N TRP A 139 -6.59 -6.12 -23.17
CA TRP A 139 -7.91 -5.54 -22.93
C TRP A 139 -8.31 -5.62 -21.47
N PHE A 140 -8.11 -6.78 -20.84
CA PHE A 140 -8.39 -6.97 -19.43
C PHE A 140 -7.50 -6.09 -18.53
N SER A 141 -6.21 -5.96 -18.87
CA SER A 141 -5.30 -5.08 -18.12
C SER A 141 -5.71 -3.60 -18.24
N TYR A 142 -6.09 -3.13 -19.42
CA TYR A 142 -6.56 -1.76 -19.59
C TYR A 142 -7.89 -1.51 -18.88
N LEU A 143 -8.80 -2.48 -18.88
CA LEU A 143 -10.05 -2.41 -18.12
C LEU A 143 -9.76 -2.23 -16.61
N GLN A 144 -8.84 -3.03 -16.06
CA GLN A 144 -8.45 -2.94 -14.65
C GLN A 144 -7.89 -1.57 -14.26
N ILE A 145 -7.04 -0.98 -15.09
CA ILE A 145 -6.46 0.36 -14.84
C ILE A 145 -7.53 1.45 -14.95
N SER A 146 -8.53 1.28 -15.80
CA SER A 146 -9.57 2.27 -16.03
C SER A 146 -10.65 2.32 -14.94
N VAL A 147 -10.74 1.27 -14.11
CA VAL A 147 -11.79 1.14 -13.09
C VAL A 147 -11.19 1.39 -11.69
N PRO A 148 -11.81 2.24 -10.86
CA PRO A 148 -11.35 2.45 -9.50
C PRO A 148 -11.36 1.15 -8.69
N THR A 149 -10.27 0.87 -7.95
CA THR A 149 -10.09 -0.37 -7.19
C THR A 149 -11.23 -0.63 -6.19
N PHE A 150 -11.69 0.41 -5.50
CA PHE A 150 -12.79 0.27 -4.53
C PHE A 150 -14.10 -0.16 -5.19
N TRP A 151 -14.36 0.28 -6.42
CA TRP A 151 -15.55 -0.10 -7.17
C TRP A 151 -15.54 -1.59 -7.54
N ILE A 152 -14.37 -2.11 -7.93
CA ILE A 152 -14.16 -3.56 -8.15
C ILE A 152 -14.40 -4.33 -6.84
N GLY A 153 -13.91 -3.80 -5.71
CA GLY A 153 -14.14 -4.38 -4.39
C GLY A 153 -15.64 -4.47 -4.04
N LEU A 154 -16.41 -3.42 -4.33
CA LEU A 154 -17.87 -3.42 -4.13
C LEU A 154 -18.57 -4.45 -5.02
N ILE A 155 -18.16 -4.60 -6.30
CA ILE A 155 -18.69 -5.62 -7.19
C ILE A 155 -18.37 -7.03 -6.66
N PHE A 156 -17.13 -7.26 -6.21
CA PHE A 156 -16.75 -8.55 -5.64
C PHE A 156 -17.57 -8.88 -4.40
N LEU A 157 -17.76 -7.90 -3.51
CA LEU A 157 -18.58 -8.07 -2.33
C LEU A 157 -20.03 -8.38 -2.70
N LEU A 158 -20.60 -7.65 -3.66
CA LEU A 158 -21.97 -7.89 -4.13
C LEU A 158 -22.14 -9.28 -4.73
N ILE A 159 -21.26 -9.69 -5.64
CA ILE A 159 -21.39 -10.98 -6.34
C ILE A 159 -21.02 -12.14 -5.40
N PHE A 160 -19.84 -12.12 -4.83
CA PHE A 160 -19.30 -13.29 -4.14
C PHE A 160 -19.75 -13.44 -2.69
N SER A 161 -20.07 -12.33 -2.01
CA SER A 161 -20.55 -12.38 -0.62
C SER A 161 -22.07 -12.34 -0.55
N VAL A 162 -22.72 -11.39 -1.26
CA VAL A 162 -24.16 -11.18 -1.11
C VAL A 162 -24.95 -12.15 -1.98
N GLN A 163 -24.64 -12.27 -3.29
CA GLN A 163 -25.44 -13.10 -4.21
C GLN A 163 -25.08 -14.58 -4.11
N LEU A 164 -23.80 -14.93 -4.11
CA LEU A 164 -23.33 -16.30 -4.10
C LEU A 164 -23.11 -16.88 -2.70
N GLY A 165 -22.93 -16.04 -1.67
CA GLY A 165 -22.68 -16.48 -0.30
C GLY A 165 -21.37 -17.26 -0.12
N TRP A 166 -20.41 -17.14 -1.05
CA TRP A 166 -19.15 -17.90 -1.01
C TRP A 166 -18.18 -17.38 0.03
N PHE A 167 -18.18 -16.07 0.25
CA PHE A 167 -17.28 -15.38 1.16
C PHE A 167 -18.06 -14.49 2.14
N PRO A 168 -17.50 -14.23 3.33
CA PRO A 168 -18.14 -13.37 4.31
C PRO A 168 -18.20 -11.91 3.85
N ILE A 169 -19.21 -11.19 4.35
CA ILE A 169 -19.37 -9.75 4.12
C ILE A 169 -18.50 -9.01 5.13
N GLY A 170 -17.28 -8.64 4.74
CA GLY A 170 -16.39 -7.79 5.52
C GLY A 170 -15.87 -8.41 6.84
N ILE A 171 -15.18 -7.59 7.63
CA ILE A 171 -14.54 -7.90 8.93
C ILE A 171 -13.38 -8.93 8.77
N SER A 172 -12.57 -9.13 9.81
CA SER A 172 -11.44 -10.07 9.76
C SER A 172 -11.74 -11.45 10.35
N SER A 173 -12.94 -11.63 10.88
CA SER A 173 -13.36 -12.85 11.60
C SER A 173 -14.89 -12.95 11.67
N PRO A 174 -15.45 -14.16 11.89
CA PRO A 174 -16.89 -14.34 12.03
C PRO A 174 -17.47 -13.54 13.19
N ILE A 175 -18.66 -12.98 12.99
CA ILE A 175 -19.38 -12.22 14.01
C ILE A 175 -19.83 -13.16 15.13
N GLY A 176 -19.60 -12.75 16.37
CA GLY A 176 -20.05 -13.49 17.56
C GLY A 176 -19.10 -14.62 18.01
N THR A 177 -17.97 -14.82 17.33
CA THR A 177 -16.94 -15.79 17.79
C THR A 177 -15.93 -15.11 18.71
N LEU A 178 -15.55 -15.81 19.78
CA LEU A 178 -14.47 -15.35 20.65
C LEU A 178 -13.13 -15.42 19.91
N SER A 179 -12.22 -14.52 20.22
CA SER A 179 -10.91 -14.44 19.54
C SER A 179 -10.11 -15.74 19.58
N GLN A 180 -10.29 -16.56 20.61
CA GLN A 180 -9.64 -17.86 20.77
C GLN A 180 -10.24 -18.96 19.89
N ASP A 181 -11.47 -18.79 19.41
CA ASP A 181 -12.19 -19.79 18.60
C ASP A 181 -12.06 -19.52 17.10
N ILE A 182 -11.41 -18.40 16.70
CA ILE A 182 -11.21 -18.03 15.32
C ILE A 182 -10.15 -18.93 14.68
N THR A 183 -10.56 -19.74 13.72
CA THR A 183 -9.65 -20.64 12.99
C THR A 183 -8.83 -19.89 11.92
N LEU A 184 -7.72 -20.48 11.51
CA LEU A 184 -6.92 -19.97 10.39
C LEU A 184 -7.76 -19.94 9.10
N ALA A 185 -8.62 -20.93 8.89
CA ALA A 185 -9.52 -20.99 7.73
C ALA A 185 -10.49 -19.79 7.69
N ASP A 186 -11.01 -19.38 8.83
CA ASP A 186 -11.88 -18.19 8.92
C ASP A 186 -11.13 -16.93 8.53
N ARG A 187 -9.92 -16.75 9.05
CA ARG A 187 -9.08 -15.59 8.69
C ARG A 187 -8.76 -15.56 7.20
N ILE A 188 -8.43 -16.70 6.61
CA ILE A 188 -8.16 -16.81 5.17
C ILE A 188 -9.40 -16.45 4.35
N LYS A 189 -10.58 -16.98 4.71
CA LYS A 189 -11.84 -16.66 4.00
C LYS A 189 -12.13 -15.16 3.98
N HIS A 190 -11.89 -14.46 5.09
CA HIS A 190 -12.11 -13.01 5.19
C HIS A 190 -11.04 -12.20 4.44
N LEU A 191 -9.86 -12.77 4.18
CA LEU A 191 -8.77 -12.12 3.43
C LEU A 191 -8.90 -12.25 1.91
N ILE A 192 -9.57 -13.30 1.41
CA ILE A 192 -9.58 -13.61 -0.04
C ILE A 192 -10.06 -12.42 -0.87
N LEU A 193 -11.25 -11.90 -0.63
CA LEU A 193 -11.80 -10.80 -1.43
C LEU A 193 -11.01 -9.50 -1.31
N PRO A 194 -10.61 -9.04 -0.10
CA PRO A 194 -9.72 -7.88 0.04
C PRO A 194 -8.40 -8.05 -0.72
N VAL A 195 -7.76 -9.22 -0.62
CA VAL A 195 -6.48 -9.52 -1.30
C VAL A 195 -6.65 -9.49 -2.81
N PHE A 196 -7.68 -10.16 -3.35
CA PHE A 196 -7.94 -10.13 -4.80
C PHE A 196 -8.24 -8.71 -5.29
N THR A 197 -9.07 -7.97 -4.57
CA THR A 197 -9.40 -6.58 -4.92
C THR A 197 -8.14 -5.71 -4.99
N LEU A 198 -7.30 -5.76 -3.97
CA LEU A 198 -6.07 -4.96 -3.92
C LEU A 198 -5.04 -5.42 -4.96
N SER A 199 -5.03 -6.72 -5.32
CA SER A 199 -4.09 -7.27 -6.31
C SER A 199 -4.35 -6.78 -7.74
N ILE A 200 -5.59 -6.45 -8.08
CA ILE A 200 -6.02 -6.19 -9.47
C ILE A 200 -5.18 -5.09 -10.11
N LEU A 201 -4.99 -3.97 -9.42
CA LEU A 201 -4.19 -2.86 -9.95
C LEU A 201 -2.74 -3.27 -10.23
N GLY A 202 -2.13 -3.98 -9.29
CA GLY A 202 -0.78 -4.50 -9.44
C GLY A 202 -0.67 -5.54 -10.58
N ILE A 203 -1.67 -6.41 -10.76
CA ILE A 203 -1.72 -7.40 -11.85
C ILE A 203 -1.62 -6.69 -13.21
N ALA A 204 -2.44 -5.68 -13.45
CA ALA A 204 -2.47 -4.96 -14.71
C ALA A 204 -1.12 -4.29 -15.04
N ASN A 205 -0.57 -3.56 -14.07
CA ASN A 205 0.69 -2.84 -14.22
C ASN A 205 1.86 -3.80 -14.49
N VAL A 206 1.98 -4.87 -13.69
CA VAL A 206 3.04 -5.88 -13.88
C VAL A 206 2.88 -6.61 -15.21
N THR A 207 1.64 -6.95 -15.60
CA THR A 207 1.33 -7.62 -16.88
C THR A 207 1.84 -6.80 -18.07
N LEU A 208 1.43 -5.54 -18.17
CA LEU A 208 1.79 -4.68 -19.31
C LEU A 208 3.29 -4.40 -19.36
N HIS A 209 3.90 -4.17 -18.22
CA HIS A 209 5.34 -3.94 -18.15
C HIS A 209 6.15 -5.20 -18.50
N THR A 210 5.79 -6.34 -17.92
CA THR A 210 6.45 -7.63 -18.21
C THR A 210 6.30 -7.98 -19.68
N ARG A 211 5.10 -7.81 -20.25
CA ARG A 211 4.86 -8.01 -21.69
C ARG A 211 5.82 -7.19 -22.54
N THR A 212 5.92 -5.89 -22.29
CA THR A 212 6.76 -4.97 -23.05
C THR A 212 8.24 -5.38 -22.97
N LYS A 213 8.72 -5.69 -21.77
CA LYS A 213 10.09 -6.15 -21.55
C LYS A 213 10.37 -7.50 -22.22
N MET A 214 9.45 -8.45 -22.07
CA MET A 214 9.59 -9.78 -22.68
C MET A 214 9.62 -9.70 -24.21
N MET A 215 8.78 -8.86 -24.81
CA MET A 215 8.80 -8.63 -26.26
C MET A 215 10.13 -8.04 -26.73
N SER A 216 10.69 -7.07 -26.01
CA SER A 216 11.99 -6.50 -26.31
C SER A 216 13.12 -7.56 -26.27
N VAL A 217 13.03 -8.49 -25.31
CA VAL A 217 13.99 -9.61 -25.21
C VAL A 217 13.79 -10.61 -26.37
N LEU A 218 12.55 -10.99 -26.66
CA LEU A 218 12.22 -11.95 -27.71
C LEU A 218 12.61 -11.48 -29.11
N SER A 219 12.68 -10.17 -29.34
CA SER A 219 13.12 -9.57 -30.61
C SER A 219 14.62 -9.29 -30.66
N SER A 220 15.40 -9.67 -29.64
CA SER A 220 16.85 -9.45 -29.62
C SER A 220 17.60 -10.43 -30.51
N GLU A 221 18.76 -10.00 -31.02
CA GLU A 221 19.60 -10.80 -31.92
C GLU A 221 20.06 -12.13 -31.27
N TYR A 222 20.36 -12.15 -29.97
CA TYR A 222 20.78 -13.38 -29.30
C TYR A 222 19.62 -14.39 -29.16
N VAL A 223 18.37 -13.97 -29.09
CA VAL A 223 17.20 -14.87 -29.13
C VAL A 223 16.97 -15.38 -30.53
N LEU A 224 17.11 -14.53 -31.55
CA LEU A 224 17.04 -14.95 -32.95
C LEU A 224 18.12 -16.03 -33.25
N PHE A 225 19.34 -15.84 -32.75
CA PHE A 225 20.41 -16.83 -32.89
C PHE A 225 20.07 -18.13 -32.14
N ALA A 226 19.50 -18.06 -30.95
CA ALA A 226 19.07 -19.25 -30.20
C ALA A 226 18.00 -20.05 -30.97
N ARG A 227 17.05 -19.39 -31.61
CA ARG A 227 16.05 -20.03 -32.48
C ARG A 227 16.70 -20.68 -33.72
N ALA A 228 17.66 -20.00 -34.33
CA ALA A 228 18.39 -20.54 -35.46
C ALA A 228 19.20 -21.82 -35.09
N ARG A 229 19.62 -21.94 -33.82
CA ARG A 229 20.25 -23.14 -33.26
C ARG A 229 19.24 -24.27 -32.92
N GLY A 230 17.94 -24.05 -33.08
CA GLY A 230 16.92 -25.04 -32.79
C GLY A 230 16.46 -25.08 -31.31
N GLU A 231 16.74 -24.04 -30.51
CA GLU A 231 16.25 -23.99 -29.14
C GLU A 231 14.70 -23.87 -29.17
N THR A 232 14.01 -24.63 -28.30
CA THR A 232 12.57 -24.58 -28.13
C THR A 232 12.14 -23.29 -27.41
N GLU A 233 10.90 -22.85 -27.55
CA GLU A 233 10.37 -21.66 -26.87
C GLU A 233 10.55 -21.73 -25.33
N TRP A 234 10.47 -22.94 -24.74
CA TRP A 234 10.72 -23.13 -23.31
C TRP A 234 12.19 -22.93 -22.93
N GLN A 235 13.12 -23.41 -23.76
CA GLN A 235 14.56 -23.19 -23.58
C GLN A 235 14.91 -21.72 -23.74
N ILE A 236 14.33 -21.04 -24.74
CA ILE A 236 14.46 -19.60 -24.93
C ILE A 236 13.94 -18.83 -23.71
N PHE A 237 12.76 -19.18 -23.22
CA PHE A 237 12.20 -18.56 -22.02
C PHE A 237 13.14 -18.71 -20.82
N LYS A 238 13.54 -19.94 -20.50
CA LYS A 238 14.34 -20.25 -19.32
C LYS A 238 15.75 -19.65 -19.38
N ASN A 239 16.43 -19.78 -20.52
CA ASN A 239 17.85 -19.45 -20.66
C ASN A 239 18.09 -17.97 -20.99
N HIS A 240 17.19 -17.34 -21.75
CA HIS A 240 17.40 -16.01 -22.31
C HIS A 240 16.41 -14.96 -21.80
N CYS A 241 15.12 -15.31 -21.58
CA CYS A 241 14.09 -14.35 -21.28
C CYS A 241 13.87 -14.13 -19.78
N LEU A 242 13.80 -15.23 -19.00
CA LEU A 242 13.36 -15.18 -17.60
C LEU A 242 14.18 -14.17 -16.78
N ARG A 243 15.50 -14.31 -16.79
CA ARG A 243 16.39 -13.43 -16.02
C ARG A 243 16.32 -11.97 -16.46
N ASN A 244 16.19 -11.73 -17.77
CA ASN A 244 16.15 -10.40 -18.35
C ASN A 244 14.81 -9.67 -18.15
N ALA A 245 13.72 -10.42 -17.91
CA ALA A 245 12.38 -9.86 -17.69
C ALA A 245 11.98 -9.81 -16.21
N ILE A 246 12.35 -10.81 -15.40
CA ILE A 246 11.89 -10.89 -13.99
C ILE A 246 12.46 -9.77 -13.13
N VAL A 247 13.73 -9.41 -13.33
CA VAL A 247 14.40 -8.43 -12.47
C VAL A 247 13.84 -7.02 -12.69
N PRO A 248 13.67 -6.51 -13.94
CA PRO A 248 12.96 -5.25 -14.17
C PRO A 248 11.52 -5.26 -13.68
N ALA A 249 10.81 -6.40 -13.82
CA ALA A 249 9.43 -6.54 -13.33
C ALA A 249 9.35 -6.39 -11.81
N ILE A 250 10.21 -7.08 -11.07
CA ILE A 250 10.29 -6.98 -9.60
C ILE A 250 10.64 -5.54 -9.18
N THR A 251 11.62 -4.92 -9.84
CA THR A 251 12.02 -3.55 -9.53
C THR A 251 10.88 -2.56 -9.68
N LEU A 252 10.15 -2.65 -10.80
CA LEU A 252 8.97 -1.83 -11.02
C LEU A 252 7.90 -2.11 -9.96
N HIS A 253 7.70 -3.38 -9.61
CA HIS A 253 6.70 -3.79 -8.66
C HIS A 253 6.94 -3.20 -7.25
N PHE A 254 8.19 -3.07 -6.82
CA PHE A 254 8.53 -2.34 -5.60
C PHE A 254 8.24 -0.84 -5.69
N SER A 255 8.31 -0.25 -6.88
CA SER A 255 7.99 1.19 -7.06
C SER A 255 6.50 1.49 -6.86
N TYR A 256 5.62 0.49 -6.92
CA TYR A 256 4.16 0.64 -6.69
C TYR A 256 3.75 0.56 -5.22
N PHE A 257 4.67 0.60 -4.25
CA PHE A 257 4.31 0.56 -2.83
C PHE A 257 3.41 1.71 -2.38
N GLY A 258 3.53 2.89 -3.03
CA GLY A 258 2.63 4.01 -2.78
C GLY A 258 1.17 3.71 -3.19
N GLU A 259 0.99 3.13 -4.37
CA GLU A 259 -0.33 2.71 -4.86
C GLU A 259 -0.89 1.55 -4.03
N LEU A 260 -0.03 0.62 -3.60
CA LEU A 260 -0.40 -0.50 -2.74
C LEU A 260 -0.92 -0.01 -1.37
N PHE A 261 -0.23 0.95 -0.74
CA PHE A 261 -0.67 1.53 0.52
C PHE A 261 -1.99 2.30 0.36
N GLY A 262 -2.09 3.18 -0.65
CA GLY A 262 -3.32 3.91 -0.93
C GLY A 262 -4.50 3.00 -1.26
N GLY A 263 -4.26 1.95 -2.05
CA GLY A 263 -5.26 0.93 -2.38
C GLY A 263 -5.70 0.10 -1.17
N SER A 264 -4.77 -0.19 -0.23
CA SER A 264 -5.11 -0.93 0.99
C SER A 264 -6.08 -0.14 1.88
N VAL A 265 -5.94 1.19 1.97
CA VAL A 265 -6.89 2.05 2.70
C VAL A 265 -8.31 1.87 2.15
N LEU A 266 -8.45 1.90 0.82
CA LEU A 266 -9.76 1.73 0.17
C LEU A 266 -10.31 0.30 0.32
N ALA A 267 -9.47 -0.72 0.16
CA ALA A 267 -9.87 -2.11 0.35
C ALA A 267 -10.32 -2.37 1.80
N GLU A 268 -9.57 -1.88 2.78
CA GLU A 268 -9.93 -2.00 4.19
C GLU A 268 -11.27 -1.33 4.52
N GLN A 269 -11.58 -0.18 3.89
CA GLN A 269 -12.86 0.49 4.03
C GLN A 269 -14.01 -0.33 3.41
N VAL A 270 -13.87 -0.77 2.17
CA VAL A 270 -14.90 -1.54 1.46
C VAL A 270 -15.25 -2.82 2.21
N PHE A 271 -14.25 -3.54 2.69
CA PHE A 271 -14.45 -4.82 3.39
C PHE A 271 -14.52 -4.68 4.91
N SER A 272 -14.57 -3.46 5.46
CA SER A 272 -14.52 -3.20 6.92
C SER A 272 -13.38 -3.99 7.60
N TYR A 273 -12.27 -4.17 6.91
CA TYR A 273 -11.13 -4.93 7.40
C TYR A 273 -10.33 -4.09 8.40
N PRO A 274 -10.05 -4.60 9.61
CA PRO A 274 -9.54 -3.79 10.72
C PRO A 274 -8.03 -3.56 10.62
N GLY A 275 -7.61 -2.72 9.69
CA GLY A 275 -6.21 -2.36 9.46
C GLY A 275 -5.88 -0.90 9.76
N LEU A 276 -4.67 -0.48 9.37
CA LEU A 276 -4.18 0.90 9.50
C LEU A 276 -4.92 1.85 8.57
N GLY A 277 -5.35 1.39 7.38
CA GLY A 277 -6.06 2.22 6.42
C GLY A 277 -7.45 2.61 6.89
N SER A 278 -8.21 1.65 7.44
CA SER A 278 -9.51 1.92 8.06
C SER A 278 -9.37 2.85 9.27
N THR A 279 -8.35 2.63 10.10
CA THR A 279 -8.02 3.47 11.25
C THR A 279 -7.58 4.88 10.81
N LEU A 280 -6.82 5.01 9.73
CA LEU A 280 -6.41 6.28 9.12
C LEU A 280 -7.63 7.10 8.70
N THR A 281 -8.59 6.47 8.02
CA THR A 281 -9.81 7.13 7.56
C THR A 281 -10.65 7.62 8.75
N GLU A 282 -10.82 6.79 9.78
CA GLU A 282 -11.56 7.19 10.99
C GLU A 282 -10.85 8.33 11.72
N ALA A 283 -9.53 8.27 11.87
CA ALA A 283 -8.76 9.34 12.48
C ALA A 283 -8.86 10.66 11.69
N GLY A 284 -8.90 10.57 10.35
CA GLY A 284 -9.10 11.74 9.47
C GLY A 284 -10.49 12.37 9.64
N LEU A 285 -11.53 11.55 9.58
CA LEU A 285 -12.93 12.01 9.72
C LEU A 285 -13.22 12.64 11.08
N LYS A 286 -12.53 12.19 12.13
CA LYS A 286 -12.69 12.69 13.51
C LYS A 286 -11.60 13.66 13.95
N SER A 287 -10.71 14.07 13.03
CA SER A 287 -9.58 15.00 13.30
C SER A 287 -8.66 14.55 14.45
N ASP A 288 -8.46 13.23 14.60
CA ASP A 288 -7.53 12.66 15.57
C ASP A 288 -6.07 12.89 15.10
N THR A 289 -5.55 14.05 15.43
CA THR A 289 -4.23 14.50 14.96
C THR A 289 -3.08 13.55 15.32
N PRO A 290 -2.91 13.07 16.58
CA PRO A 290 -1.82 12.17 16.93
C PRO A 290 -1.86 10.85 16.14
N LEU A 291 -3.02 10.23 16.05
CA LEU A 291 -3.21 8.96 15.38
C LEU A 291 -3.02 9.08 13.86
N LEU A 292 -3.65 10.09 13.26
CA LEU A 292 -3.55 10.32 11.82
C LEU A 292 -2.10 10.56 11.39
N LEU A 293 -1.40 11.49 12.07
CA LEU A 293 -0.01 11.79 11.76
C LEU A 293 0.88 10.55 11.91
N ALA A 294 0.71 9.77 12.97
CA ALA A 294 1.50 8.56 13.18
C ALA A 294 1.32 7.53 12.04
N ILE A 295 0.08 7.27 11.62
CA ILE A 295 -0.21 6.32 10.53
C ILE A 295 0.31 6.86 9.19
N VAL A 296 0.15 8.15 8.91
CA VAL A 296 0.68 8.78 7.70
C VAL A 296 2.21 8.68 7.65
N MET A 297 2.91 8.84 8.79
CA MET A 297 4.36 8.65 8.84
C MET A 297 4.77 7.20 8.55
N ILE A 298 4.05 6.22 9.10
CA ILE A 298 4.30 4.80 8.80
C ILE A 298 4.08 4.52 7.31
N GLY A 299 3.00 5.02 6.72
CA GLY A 299 2.74 4.89 5.28
C GLY A 299 3.84 5.54 4.43
N THR A 300 4.30 6.72 4.81
CA THR A 300 5.41 7.42 4.13
C THR A 300 6.70 6.60 4.19
N LEU A 301 7.04 6.04 5.35
CA LEU A 301 8.21 5.17 5.52
C LEU A 301 8.07 3.87 4.71
N PHE A 302 6.88 3.28 4.67
CA PHE A 302 6.60 2.08 3.88
C PHE A 302 6.81 2.33 2.37
N VAL A 303 6.25 3.43 1.84
CA VAL A 303 6.43 3.84 0.44
C VAL A 303 7.90 4.13 0.14
N PHE A 304 8.59 4.82 1.05
CA PHE A 304 10.01 5.09 0.90
C PHE A 304 10.85 3.81 0.88
N ALA A 305 10.53 2.83 1.74
CA ALA A 305 11.22 1.54 1.78
C ALA A 305 11.06 0.78 0.44
N GLY A 306 9.85 0.77 -0.14
CA GLY A 306 9.61 0.18 -1.45
C GLY A 306 10.44 0.83 -2.56
N ASN A 307 10.42 2.16 -2.62
CA ASN A 307 11.24 2.91 -3.59
C ASN A 307 12.74 2.70 -3.38
N LEU A 308 13.20 2.61 -2.12
CA LEU A 308 14.59 2.34 -1.80
C LEU A 308 15.02 0.96 -2.31
N ILE A 309 14.20 -0.07 -2.11
CA ILE A 309 14.44 -1.42 -2.62
C ILE A 309 14.49 -1.40 -4.16
N ALA A 310 13.52 -0.72 -4.81
CA ALA A 310 13.51 -0.55 -6.26
C ALA A 310 14.81 0.10 -6.78
N ASP A 311 15.27 1.16 -6.14
CA ASP A 311 16.51 1.87 -6.50
C ASP A 311 17.76 0.98 -6.32
N ILE A 312 17.82 0.20 -5.24
CA ILE A 312 18.91 -0.74 -4.99
C ILE A 312 18.92 -1.82 -6.09
N LEU A 313 17.77 -2.41 -6.39
CA LEU A 313 17.66 -3.41 -7.46
C LEU A 313 18.08 -2.82 -8.81
N ASN A 314 17.60 -1.63 -9.16
CA ASN A 314 18.00 -0.93 -10.39
C ASN A 314 19.52 -0.72 -10.47
N SER A 315 20.15 -0.35 -9.37
CA SER A 315 21.61 -0.12 -9.33
C SER A 315 22.43 -1.40 -9.47
N ILE A 316 21.87 -2.54 -9.04
CA ILE A 316 22.49 -3.86 -9.21
C ILE A 316 22.39 -4.33 -10.67
N ILE A 317 21.22 -4.11 -11.29
CA ILE A 317 20.93 -4.60 -12.66
C ILE A 317 21.61 -3.76 -13.71
N ASN A 318 21.66 -2.45 -13.54
CA ASN A 318 22.22 -1.52 -14.51
C ASN A 318 23.45 -0.79 -13.95
N PRO A 319 24.66 -1.37 -14.11
CA PRO A 319 25.90 -0.77 -13.60
C PRO A 319 26.21 0.62 -14.20
N GLN A 320 25.64 0.94 -15.36
CA GLN A 320 25.84 2.23 -16.01
C GLN A 320 25.17 3.38 -15.25
N LEU A 321 24.08 3.10 -14.52
CA LEU A 321 23.42 4.08 -13.63
C LEU A 321 24.28 4.41 -12.41
N ARG A 322 25.21 3.54 -12.01
CA ARG A 322 26.15 3.82 -10.90
C ARG A 322 27.10 4.98 -11.17
N ARG A 323 27.28 5.38 -12.44
CA ARG A 323 28.20 6.48 -12.83
C ARG A 323 27.51 7.85 -12.88
N LYS A 324 26.18 7.90 -12.80
CA LYS A 324 25.40 9.16 -12.95
C LYS A 324 24.78 9.68 -11.65
N VAL A 325 24.99 9.01 -10.52
CA VAL A 325 24.46 9.44 -9.21
C VAL A 325 25.60 9.91 -8.30
#